data_df2b449e66031dcc411a74e6e4fcf1d0
#
_entry.id   df2b449e66031dcc411a74e6e4fcf1d0
#
_cell.length_a   1.000
_cell.length_b   1.000
_cell.length_c   1.000
_cell.angle_alpha   90.00
_cell.angle_beta   90.00
_cell.angle_gamma   90.00
#
_symmetry.space_group_name_H-M   'P 1'
#
loop_
_entity.id
_entity.type
_entity.pdbx_description
1 polymer ?
#
loop_
_entity_poly.entity_id
_entity_poly.type
_entity_poly.pdbx_seq_one_letter_code
_entity_poly.pdbx_strand_id
1 'polypeptide(L)'
;VGAGLGSRELLAAGGLAWPGPIGLELYTVRELFAKDPAGTLKQVAAAGYKEVEVGPSVKPASLNPDLRAAGLTAPSGYFDVPATIEGWKSTVEMGKNFGLHYLVVGDNPHLDADAWKRRADLFNQCGTLSLSAGMQFCYHAHFREFAPLGNTCGYDIMLTQCDAKLLKMEMDVFWATYAGVDPVSYFERYAGRFPLLHIKDLKKGFKGSTTDDPSDNGPNPFYPVGKGSIDWQKIFAHASKAGAKHIFVEQDRCDVPPLESIKISFDYLKNLRMA
;
A
#
# COMPACT_ATOMS: atom_id res chain seq x y z
N VAL A 1 -18.08 -17.32 19.89
CA VAL A 1 -16.75 -17.77 20.32
C VAL A 1 -15.99 -18.15 19.06
N GLY A 2 -15.38 -17.16 18.40
CA GLY A 2 -14.52 -17.34 17.25
C GLY A 2 -13.08 -17.40 17.75
N ALA A 3 -12.44 -18.56 17.63
CA ALA A 3 -11.04 -18.74 17.94
C ALA A 3 -10.21 -17.93 16.94
N GLY A 4 -9.55 -16.90 17.43
CA GLY A 4 -8.49 -16.20 16.68
C GLY A 4 -7.34 -17.17 16.46
N LEU A 5 -7.08 -17.53 15.20
CA LEU A 5 -5.88 -18.24 14.81
C LEU A 5 -4.68 -17.34 15.13
N GLY A 6 -3.88 -17.81 16.06
CA GLY A 6 -2.79 -17.05 16.66
C GLY A 6 -1.67 -16.80 15.66
N SER A 7 -1.13 -15.59 15.74
CA SER A 7 0.02 -15.05 14.99
C SER A 7 1.34 -15.84 15.12
N ARG A 8 1.34 -17.06 15.64
CA ARG A 8 2.52 -17.88 15.88
C ARG A 8 2.81 -18.93 14.80
N GLU A 9 1.86 -19.21 13.90
CA GLU A 9 2.08 -20.23 12.86
C GLU A 9 2.78 -19.70 11.58
N LEU A 10 3.01 -18.41 11.47
CA LEU A 10 3.58 -17.75 10.30
C LEU A 10 5.10 -17.92 10.13
N LEU A 11 5.80 -18.48 11.11
CA LEU A 11 7.28 -18.52 11.14
C LEU A 11 7.86 -19.94 11.22
N ALA A 12 7.17 -20.96 10.75
CA ALA A 12 7.79 -22.27 10.59
C ALA A 12 8.73 -22.23 9.37
N ALA A 13 10.00 -22.63 9.54
CA ALA A 13 10.94 -22.79 8.44
C ALA A 13 10.28 -23.62 7.32
N GLY A 14 10.32 -23.13 6.07
CA GLY A 14 9.66 -23.76 4.91
C GLY A 14 8.19 -23.39 4.69
N GLY A 15 7.54 -22.60 5.57
CA GLY A 15 6.21 -22.06 5.35
C GLY A 15 6.15 -20.98 4.26
N LEU A 16 4.95 -20.64 3.77
CA LEU A 16 4.76 -19.51 2.85
C LEU A 16 5.19 -18.22 3.53
N ALA A 17 5.94 -17.37 2.83
CA ALA A 17 6.34 -16.06 3.35
C ALA A 17 5.12 -15.16 3.59
N TRP A 18 4.09 -15.27 2.73
CA TRP A 18 2.79 -14.64 2.93
C TRP A 18 1.67 -15.66 2.77
N PRO A 19 0.97 -16.03 3.85
CA PRO A 19 -0.11 -17.03 3.80
C PRO A 19 -1.48 -16.43 3.47
N GLY A 20 -1.61 -15.10 3.50
CA GLY A 20 -2.85 -14.39 3.19
C GLY A 20 -3.11 -14.25 1.70
N PRO A 21 -4.24 -13.64 1.32
CA PRO A 21 -4.49 -13.28 -0.07
C PRO A 21 -3.46 -12.28 -0.57
N ILE A 22 -3.11 -12.39 -1.86
CA ILE A 22 -2.25 -11.43 -2.54
C ILE A 22 -3.16 -10.49 -3.31
N GLY A 23 -3.05 -9.19 -3.03
CA GLY A 23 -3.77 -8.11 -3.68
C GLY A 23 -2.97 -7.45 -4.79
N LEU A 24 -3.67 -6.69 -5.63
CA LEU A 24 -3.11 -5.84 -6.68
C LEU A 24 -3.63 -4.41 -6.53
N GLU A 25 -2.72 -3.42 -6.51
CA GLU A 25 -3.12 -2.04 -6.74
C GLU A 25 -3.46 -1.84 -8.22
N LEU A 26 -4.71 -1.43 -8.49
CA LEU A 26 -5.24 -1.31 -9.87
C LEU A 26 -4.52 -0.24 -10.70
N TYR A 27 -3.76 0.65 -10.07
CA TYR A 27 -2.92 1.60 -10.78
C TYR A 27 -1.95 0.94 -11.74
N THR A 28 -1.45 -0.25 -11.43
CA THR A 28 -0.57 -1.03 -12.30
C THR A 28 -1.19 -1.33 -13.67
N VAL A 29 -2.49 -1.58 -13.68
CA VAL A 29 -3.27 -1.92 -14.89
C VAL A 29 -4.22 -0.81 -15.32
N ARG A 30 -4.00 0.42 -14.85
CA ARG A 30 -4.91 1.58 -15.02
C ARG A 30 -5.36 1.84 -16.44
N GLU A 31 -4.48 1.66 -17.44
CA GLU A 31 -4.82 1.90 -18.84
C GLU A 31 -5.75 0.83 -19.43
N LEU A 32 -5.58 -0.43 -18.98
CA LEU A 32 -6.46 -1.53 -19.36
C LEU A 32 -7.80 -1.39 -18.62
N PHE A 33 -7.74 -1.11 -17.33
CA PHE A 33 -8.88 -0.91 -16.47
C PHE A 33 -9.79 0.24 -16.95
N ALA A 34 -9.21 1.36 -17.40
CA ALA A 34 -9.95 2.47 -17.95
C ALA A 34 -10.73 2.12 -19.24
N LYS A 35 -10.23 1.15 -20.03
CA LYS A 35 -10.85 0.72 -21.30
C LYS A 35 -11.91 -0.38 -21.08
N ASP A 36 -11.62 -1.34 -20.22
CA ASP A 36 -12.49 -2.49 -19.93
C ASP A 36 -12.31 -2.92 -18.46
N PRO A 37 -13.03 -2.31 -17.51
CA PRO A 37 -12.93 -2.65 -16.09
C PRO A 37 -13.23 -4.12 -15.82
N ALA A 38 -14.35 -4.63 -16.33
CA ALA A 38 -14.79 -6.00 -16.07
C ALA A 38 -13.84 -7.06 -16.66
N GLY A 39 -13.35 -6.84 -17.88
CA GLY A 39 -12.38 -7.73 -18.52
C GLY A 39 -11.03 -7.69 -17.82
N THR A 40 -10.58 -6.50 -17.39
CA THR A 40 -9.33 -6.35 -16.64
C THR A 40 -9.38 -7.06 -15.30
N LEU A 41 -10.46 -6.92 -14.52
CA LEU A 41 -10.63 -7.62 -13.25
C LEU A 41 -10.62 -9.14 -13.41
N LYS A 42 -11.25 -9.67 -14.47
CA LYS A 42 -11.19 -11.11 -14.78
C LYS A 42 -9.75 -11.56 -15.04
N GLN A 43 -8.95 -10.76 -15.75
CA GLN A 43 -7.54 -11.08 -16.04
C GLN A 43 -6.67 -11.00 -14.78
N VAL A 44 -6.92 -10.02 -13.90
CA VAL A 44 -6.27 -9.90 -12.58
C VAL A 44 -6.58 -11.15 -11.74
N ALA A 45 -7.84 -11.56 -11.66
CA ALA A 45 -8.24 -12.76 -10.95
C ALA A 45 -7.62 -14.05 -11.57
N ALA A 46 -7.56 -14.13 -12.91
CA ALA A 46 -6.93 -15.23 -13.64
C ALA A 46 -5.42 -15.31 -13.41
N ALA A 47 -4.74 -14.19 -13.18
CA ALA A 47 -3.34 -14.15 -12.76
C ALA A 47 -3.13 -14.73 -11.35
N GLY A 48 -4.19 -14.82 -10.53
CA GLY A 48 -4.21 -15.46 -9.22
C GLY A 48 -4.55 -14.54 -8.06
N TYR A 49 -4.61 -13.23 -8.26
CA TYR A 49 -4.95 -12.25 -7.23
C TYR A 49 -6.34 -12.49 -6.64
N LYS A 50 -6.53 -12.10 -5.38
CA LYS A 50 -7.80 -12.27 -4.64
C LYS A 50 -8.35 -10.96 -4.13
N GLU A 51 -7.50 -9.96 -4.01
CA GLU A 51 -7.85 -8.63 -3.54
C GLU A 51 -7.35 -7.58 -4.54
N VAL A 52 -7.99 -6.42 -4.52
CA VAL A 52 -7.51 -5.23 -5.21
C VAL A 52 -7.57 -4.02 -4.28
N GLU A 53 -6.67 -3.09 -4.48
CA GLU A 53 -6.83 -1.73 -4.01
C GLU A 53 -7.37 -0.88 -5.14
N VAL A 54 -8.36 -0.01 -4.81
CA VAL A 54 -9.07 0.77 -5.81
C VAL A 54 -8.67 2.24 -5.73
N GLY A 55 -8.39 2.85 -6.87
CA GLY A 55 -8.00 4.25 -6.95
C GLY A 55 -9.18 5.23 -6.86
N PRO A 56 -8.90 6.55 -6.75
CA PRO A 56 -9.89 7.59 -6.45
C PRO A 56 -10.92 7.82 -7.57
N SER A 57 -10.62 7.44 -8.80
CA SER A 57 -11.53 7.59 -9.94
C SER A 57 -12.62 6.52 -10.02
N VAL A 58 -12.56 5.51 -9.13
CA VAL A 58 -13.45 4.36 -9.18
C VAL A 58 -14.77 4.64 -8.47
N LYS A 59 -15.89 4.41 -9.15
CA LYS A 59 -17.24 4.55 -8.57
C LYS A 59 -17.73 3.21 -8.03
N PRO A 60 -18.08 3.12 -6.73
CA PRO A 60 -18.48 1.87 -6.08
C PRO A 60 -19.63 1.14 -6.76
N ALA A 61 -20.66 1.90 -7.16
CA ALA A 61 -21.87 1.34 -7.74
C ALA A 61 -21.64 0.55 -9.04
N SER A 62 -20.66 0.96 -9.84
CA SER A 62 -20.32 0.26 -11.09
C SER A 62 -19.30 -0.87 -10.87
N LEU A 63 -18.41 -0.76 -9.91
CA LEU A 63 -17.30 -1.70 -9.75
C LEU A 63 -17.64 -2.93 -8.88
N ASN A 64 -18.47 -2.76 -7.84
CA ASN A 64 -18.82 -3.86 -6.94
C ASN A 64 -19.42 -5.10 -7.63
N PRO A 65 -20.31 -4.97 -8.65
CA PRO A 65 -20.76 -6.11 -9.43
C PRO A 65 -19.63 -6.83 -10.18
N ASP A 66 -18.71 -6.07 -10.78
CA ASP A 66 -17.60 -6.63 -11.57
C ASP A 66 -16.56 -7.32 -10.68
N LEU A 67 -16.27 -6.77 -9.50
CA LEU A 67 -15.42 -7.43 -8.48
C LEU A 67 -16.01 -8.78 -8.08
N ARG A 68 -17.29 -8.81 -7.73
CA ARG A 68 -17.97 -10.06 -7.38
C ARG A 68 -17.95 -11.09 -8.52
N ALA A 69 -18.21 -10.64 -9.74
CA ALA A 69 -18.20 -11.51 -10.92
C ALA A 69 -16.79 -12.06 -11.22
N ALA A 70 -15.73 -11.32 -10.87
CA ALA A 70 -14.36 -11.77 -10.99
C ALA A 70 -13.88 -12.61 -9.79
N GLY A 71 -14.64 -12.66 -8.69
CA GLY A 71 -14.23 -13.33 -7.45
C GLY A 71 -13.14 -12.56 -6.70
N LEU A 72 -13.12 -11.24 -6.83
CA LEU A 72 -12.21 -10.32 -6.15
C LEU A 72 -12.92 -9.55 -5.04
N THR A 73 -12.15 -9.13 -4.03
CA THR A 73 -12.59 -8.20 -2.98
C THR A 73 -11.72 -6.94 -3.02
N ALA A 74 -12.26 -5.83 -2.50
CA ALA A 74 -11.51 -4.59 -2.34
C ALA A 74 -11.56 -4.16 -0.87
N PRO A 75 -10.60 -4.59 -0.04
CA PRO A 75 -10.55 -4.17 1.37
C PRO A 75 -10.08 -2.73 1.54
N SER A 76 -9.35 -2.17 0.58
CA SER A 76 -8.72 -0.87 0.64
C SER A 76 -9.04 -0.02 -0.60
N GLY A 77 -9.06 1.29 -0.39
CA GLY A 77 -9.16 2.27 -1.46
C GLY A 77 -8.27 3.48 -1.21
N TYR A 78 -7.61 3.92 -2.27
CA TYR A 78 -6.68 5.04 -2.29
C TYR A 78 -7.42 6.31 -2.75
N PHE A 79 -7.29 7.40 -2.00
CA PHE A 79 -7.99 8.66 -2.22
C PHE A 79 -7.02 9.84 -2.16
N ASP A 80 -7.46 10.98 -2.68
CA ASP A 80 -6.70 12.23 -2.57
C ASP A 80 -6.59 12.67 -1.11
N VAL A 81 -5.46 13.28 -0.75
CA VAL A 81 -5.24 13.88 0.56
C VAL A 81 -6.27 15.00 0.77
N PRO A 82 -7.10 14.93 1.83
CA PRO A 82 -8.13 15.94 2.05
C PRO A 82 -7.52 17.30 2.41
N ALA A 83 -8.05 18.36 1.81
CA ALA A 83 -7.69 19.72 2.21
C ALA A 83 -8.34 20.13 3.53
N THR A 84 -9.50 19.55 3.86
CA THR A 84 -10.28 19.84 5.06
C THR A 84 -11.02 18.60 5.56
N ILE A 85 -11.38 18.61 6.84
CA ILE A 85 -12.20 17.51 7.42
C ILE A 85 -13.58 17.43 6.77
N GLU A 86 -14.14 18.54 6.30
CA GLU A 86 -15.44 18.52 5.61
C GLU A 86 -15.38 17.77 4.27
N GLY A 87 -14.28 17.96 3.51
CA GLY A 87 -14.04 17.19 2.29
C GLY A 87 -13.89 15.69 2.57
N TRP A 88 -13.31 15.31 3.73
CA TRP A 88 -13.14 13.91 4.10
C TRP A 88 -14.45 13.15 4.38
N LYS A 89 -15.51 13.84 4.81
CA LYS A 89 -16.82 13.20 5.06
C LYS A 89 -17.36 12.48 3.82
N SER A 90 -17.24 13.09 2.65
CA SER A 90 -17.70 12.45 1.40
C SER A 90 -16.92 11.19 1.05
N THR A 91 -15.61 11.17 1.32
CA THR A 91 -14.76 10.00 1.12
C THR A 91 -15.13 8.87 2.09
N VAL A 92 -15.41 9.20 3.36
CA VAL A 92 -15.89 8.22 4.35
C VAL A 92 -17.23 7.59 3.92
N GLU A 93 -18.19 8.39 3.45
CA GLU A 93 -19.47 7.87 2.94
C GLU A 93 -19.26 7.01 1.68
N MET A 94 -18.36 7.41 0.79
CA MET A 94 -18.02 6.61 -0.39
C MET A 94 -17.40 5.27 0.02
N GLY A 95 -16.42 5.27 0.91
CA GLY A 95 -15.78 4.05 1.41
C GLY A 95 -16.77 3.10 2.09
N LYS A 96 -17.68 3.64 2.90
CA LYS A 96 -18.75 2.88 3.54
C LYS A 96 -19.67 2.22 2.51
N ASN A 97 -20.11 2.97 1.49
CA ASN A 97 -20.97 2.46 0.43
C ASN A 97 -20.25 1.41 -0.45
N PHE A 98 -18.93 1.52 -0.56
CA PHE A 98 -18.11 0.52 -1.24
C PHE A 98 -17.93 -0.76 -0.41
N GLY A 99 -17.93 -0.64 0.91
CA GLY A 99 -17.62 -1.72 1.83
C GLY A 99 -16.11 -1.83 2.13
N LEU A 100 -15.38 -0.71 2.04
CA LEU A 100 -13.94 -0.68 2.36
C LEU A 100 -13.71 -0.85 3.86
N HIS A 101 -12.57 -1.43 4.21
CA HIS A 101 -12.06 -1.50 5.57
C HIS A 101 -10.98 -0.44 5.83
N TYR A 102 -10.28 -0.03 4.78
CA TYR A 102 -9.19 0.94 4.83
C TYR A 102 -9.44 2.08 3.85
N LEU A 103 -9.22 3.30 4.32
CA LEU A 103 -9.22 4.51 3.52
C LEU A 103 -7.80 5.04 3.50
N VAL A 104 -7.11 4.86 2.39
CA VAL A 104 -5.72 5.27 2.21
C VAL A 104 -5.69 6.63 1.51
N VAL A 105 -4.82 7.50 1.97
CA VAL A 105 -4.46 8.74 1.26
C VAL A 105 -2.96 8.82 1.10
N GLY A 106 -2.49 9.41 0.03
CA GLY A 106 -1.07 9.65 -0.22
C GLY A 106 -0.87 10.72 -1.26
N ASP A 107 0.23 11.38 -1.12
CA ASP A 107 0.78 12.33 -2.09
C ASP A 107 2.31 12.30 -1.94
N ASN A 108 3.00 13.14 -2.67
CA ASN A 108 4.46 13.21 -2.63
C ASN A 108 4.88 14.69 -2.43
N PRO A 109 4.52 15.30 -1.28
CA PRO A 109 4.59 16.73 -1.10
C PRO A 109 5.98 17.22 -0.68
N HIS A 110 6.27 18.46 -1.03
CA HIS A 110 7.36 19.24 -0.44
C HIS A 110 6.80 20.07 0.72
N LEU A 111 6.90 19.57 1.95
CA LEU A 111 6.42 20.25 3.15
C LEU A 111 7.56 20.47 4.14
N ASP A 112 7.53 21.61 4.85
CA ASP A 112 8.35 21.83 6.03
C ASP A 112 7.79 21.12 7.27
N ALA A 113 8.53 21.13 8.36
CA ALA A 113 8.15 20.43 9.59
C ALA A 113 6.82 20.93 10.19
N ASP A 114 6.53 22.24 10.08
CA ASP A 114 5.29 22.79 10.64
C ASP A 114 4.08 22.47 9.75
N ALA A 115 4.25 22.40 8.45
CA ALA A 115 3.22 21.92 7.54
C ALA A 115 2.91 20.43 7.77
N TRP A 116 3.92 19.58 8.05
CA TRP A 116 3.71 18.19 8.43
C TRP A 116 2.95 18.04 9.75
N LYS A 117 3.23 18.88 10.75
CA LYS A 117 2.48 18.90 12.02
C LYS A 117 1.01 19.28 11.80
N ARG A 118 0.75 20.34 11.01
CA ARG A 118 -0.64 20.72 10.65
C ARG A 118 -1.36 19.60 9.90
N ARG A 119 -0.67 18.88 9.01
CA ARG A 119 -1.21 17.69 8.32
C ARG A 119 -1.53 16.58 9.33
N ALA A 120 -0.67 16.32 10.30
CA ALA A 120 -0.91 15.33 11.35
C ALA A 120 -2.16 15.66 12.19
N ASP A 121 -2.39 16.95 12.51
CA ASP A 121 -3.60 17.39 13.20
C ASP A 121 -4.87 17.11 12.38
N LEU A 122 -4.85 17.39 11.07
CA LEU A 122 -5.94 17.06 10.16
C LEU A 122 -6.15 15.54 10.06
N PHE A 123 -5.06 14.78 9.98
CA PHE A 123 -5.14 13.32 9.87
C PHE A 123 -5.67 12.65 11.14
N ASN A 124 -5.41 13.18 12.32
CA ASN A 124 -6.08 12.74 13.56
C ASN A 124 -7.61 12.94 13.49
N GLN A 125 -8.08 14.06 12.92
CA GLN A 125 -9.50 14.31 12.71
C GLN A 125 -10.10 13.35 11.67
N CYS A 126 -9.41 13.16 10.54
CA CYS A 126 -9.81 12.20 9.51
C CYS A 126 -9.88 10.77 10.06
N GLY A 127 -8.88 10.36 10.84
CA GLY A 127 -8.84 9.07 11.50
C GLY A 127 -10.00 8.87 12.47
N THR A 128 -10.33 9.89 13.26
CA THR A 128 -11.50 9.85 14.18
C THR A 128 -12.79 9.62 13.40
N LEU A 129 -13.00 10.36 12.32
CA LEU A 129 -14.19 10.23 11.49
C LEU A 129 -14.26 8.87 10.80
N SER A 130 -13.16 8.40 10.21
CA SER A 130 -13.08 7.09 9.54
C SER A 130 -13.34 5.95 10.51
N LEU A 131 -12.73 6.00 11.71
CA LEU A 131 -12.89 4.96 12.74
C LEU A 131 -14.34 4.91 13.27
N SER A 132 -14.99 6.07 13.43
CA SER A 132 -16.41 6.13 13.82
C SER A 132 -17.35 5.51 12.79
N ALA A 133 -16.93 5.45 11.52
CA ALA A 133 -17.64 4.79 10.43
C ALA A 133 -17.21 3.31 10.23
N GLY A 134 -16.35 2.78 11.10
CA GLY A 134 -15.89 1.39 11.07
C GLY A 134 -14.74 1.12 10.10
N MET A 135 -14.04 2.16 9.63
CA MET A 135 -12.92 2.05 8.68
C MET A 135 -11.64 2.63 9.30
N GLN A 136 -10.49 2.06 8.93
CA GLN A 136 -9.18 2.55 9.35
C GLN A 136 -8.64 3.56 8.34
N PHE A 137 -8.26 4.74 8.83
CA PHE A 137 -7.55 5.73 8.03
C PHE A 137 -6.06 5.38 7.95
N CYS A 138 -5.50 5.40 6.72
CA CYS A 138 -4.10 5.09 6.45
C CYS A 138 -3.44 6.18 5.60
N TYR A 139 -2.13 6.34 5.76
CA TYR A 139 -1.30 7.17 4.90
C TYR A 139 -0.30 6.32 4.14
N HIS A 140 -0.26 6.48 2.83
CA HIS A 140 0.73 5.91 1.92
C HIS A 140 1.80 6.94 1.62
N ALA A 141 3.05 6.60 1.93
CA ALA A 141 4.19 7.48 1.67
C ALA A 141 4.93 7.07 0.40
N HIS A 142 5.48 8.06 -0.29
CA HIS A 142 6.44 7.88 -1.36
C HIS A 142 7.87 8.06 -0.83
N PHE A 143 8.65 8.90 -1.47
CA PHE A 143 10.06 9.08 -1.11
C PHE A 143 10.36 10.42 -0.43
N ARG A 144 9.59 11.48 -0.72
CA ARG A 144 9.84 12.82 -0.17
C ARG A 144 9.53 12.93 1.31
N GLU A 145 8.62 12.11 1.82
CA GLU A 145 8.28 12.04 3.24
C GLU A 145 9.47 11.62 4.11
N PHE A 146 10.44 10.93 3.52
CA PHE A 146 11.69 10.52 4.17
C PHE A 146 12.81 11.56 4.03
N ALA A 147 12.59 12.66 3.29
CA ALA A 147 13.57 13.72 3.16
C ALA A 147 13.90 14.34 4.53
N PRO A 148 15.19 14.62 4.82
CA PRO A 148 15.59 15.17 6.12
C PRO A 148 14.97 16.55 6.40
N LEU A 149 14.40 16.73 7.59
CA LEU A 149 13.93 17.98 8.17
C LEU A 149 14.63 18.20 9.51
N GLY A 150 15.92 18.55 9.46
CA GLY A 150 16.77 18.57 10.66
C GLY A 150 17.02 17.16 11.19
N ASN A 151 16.58 16.87 12.43
CA ASN A 151 16.74 15.57 13.07
C ASN A 151 15.54 14.61 12.86
N THR A 152 14.62 14.95 11.97
CA THR A 152 13.40 14.18 11.69
C THR A 152 13.10 14.18 10.19
N CYS A 153 11.99 13.60 9.80
CA CYS A 153 11.40 13.66 8.47
C CYS A 153 9.88 13.70 8.57
N GLY A 154 9.20 14.00 7.47
CA GLY A 154 7.73 14.07 7.43
C GLY A 154 7.05 12.78 7.89
N TYR A 155 7.60 11.64 7.49
CA TYR A 155 7.09 10.34 7.88
C TYR A 155 7.16 10.09 9.39
N ASP A 156 8.29 10.45 10.03
CA ASP A 156 8.45 10.36 11.48
C ASP A 156 7.53 11.33 12.23
N ILE A 157 7.31 12.55 11.70
CA ILE A 157 6.36 13.50 12.27
C ILE A 157 4.96 12.90 12.32
N MET A 158 4.48 12.32 11.22
CA MET A 158 3.16 11.68 11.19
C MET A 158 3.07 10.50 12.16
N LEU A 159 4.10 9.63 12.20
CA LEU A 159 4.11 8.48 13.11
C LEU A 159 4.11 8.86 14.59
N THR A 160 4.70 10.01 14.95
CA THR A 160 4.83 10.47 16.33
C THR A 160 3.74 11.44 16.77
N GLN A 161 3.18 12.24 15.86
CA GLN A 161 2.16 13.25 16.17
C GLN A 161 0.73 12.70 16.02
N CYS A 162 0.53 11.69 15.17
CA CYS A 162 -0.78 11.08 15.02
C CYS A 162 -0.98 9.96 16.05
N ASP A 163 -2.19 9.92 16.63
CA ASP A 163 -2.61 8.79 17.46
C ASP A 163 -2.52 7.47 16.67
N ALA A 164 -1.88 6.48 17.29
CA ALA A 164 -1.62 5.19 16.68
C ALA A 164 -2.88 4.38 16.35
N LYS A 165 -4.03 4.71 16.94
CA LYS A 165 -5.33 4.12 16.63
C LYS A 165 -6.01 4.83 15.46
N LEU A 166 -5.76 6.13 15.31
CA LEU A 166 -6.43 6.97 14.31
C LEU A 166 -5.75 6.90 12.96
N LEU A 167 -4.41 7.02 12.92
CA LEU A 167 -3.64 6.89 11.70
C LEU A 167 -2.83 5.60 11.71
N LYS A 168 -2.97 4.79 10.69
CA LYS A 168 -2.06 3.71 10.31
C LYS A 168 -1.30 4.10 9.03
N MET A 169 -0.31 3.30 8.69
CA MET A 169 0.49 3.54 7.51
C MET A 169 0.28 2.39 6.52
N GLU A 170 0.21 2.71 5.26
CA GLU A 170 0.50 1.78 4.19
C GLU A 170 1.95 1.97 3.81
N MET A 171 2.79 0.98 4.13
CA MET A 171 4.21 1.04 3.80
C MET A 171 4.40 0.60 2.36
N ASP A 172 4.83 1.52 1.51
CA ASP A 172 5.40 1.15 0.22
C ASP A 172 6.88 0.78 0.41
N VAL A 173 7.18 -0.51 0.23
CA VAL A 173 8.52 -1.06 0.45
C VAL A 173 9.53 -0.54 -0.59
N PHE A 174 9.06 -0.30 -1.82
CA PHE A 174 9.90 0.30 -2.87
C PHE A 174 10.26 1.74 -2.53
N TRP A 175 9.27 2.58 -2.22
CA TRP A 175 9.52 4.01 -2.00
C TRP A 175 10.38 4.26 -0.76
N ALA A 176 10.19 3.51 0.31
CA ALA A 176 11.09 3.57 1.47
C ALA A 176 12.51 3.15 1.09
N THR A 177 12.67 2.04 0.36
CA THR A 177 13.99 1.58 -0.13
C THR A 177 14.62 2.59 -1.09
N TYR A 178 13.84 3.17 -2.00
CA TYR A 178 14.26 4.21 -2.93
C TYR A 178 14.75 5.47 -2.20
N ALA A 179 14.08 5.84 -1.12
CA ALA A 179 14.51 6.94 -0.25
C ALA A 179 15.77 6.61 0.60
N GLY A 180 16.31 5.40 0.48
CA GLY A 180 17.49 4.95 1.25
C GLY A 180 17.14 4.49 2.67
N VAL A 181 15.88 4.19 2.94
CA VAL A 181 15.38 3.76 4.25
C VAL A 181 15.13 2.26 4.25
N ASP A 182 15.55 1.57 5.33
CA ASP A 182 15.19 0.16 5.56
C ASP A 182 13.77 0.07 6.15
N PRO A 183 12.77 -0.46 5.41
CA PRO A 183 11.40 -0.60 5.91
C PRO A 183 11.32 -1.38 7.23
N VAL A 184 12.19 -2.37 7.42
CA VAL A 184 12.22 -3.21 8.63
C VAL A 184 12.54 -2.38 9.86
N SER A 185 13.38 -1.35 9.75
CA SER A 185 13.67 -0.45 10.86
C SER A 185 12.42 0.26 11.39
N TYR A 186 11.49 0.59 10.50
CA TYR A 186 10.18 1.17 10.86
C TYR A 186 9.23 0.13 11.45
N PHE A 187 9.21 -1.09 10.91
CA PHE A 187 8.40 -2.18 11.47
C PHE A 187 8.80 -2.52 12.90
N GLU A 188 10.11 -2.47 13.21
CA GLU A 188 10.62 -2.68 14.55
C GLU A 188 10.28 -1.53 15.50
N ARG A 189 10.48 -0.28 15.06
CA ARG A 189 10.28 0.92 15.88
C ARG A 189 8.81 1.22 16.13
N TYR A 190 7.93 0.96 15.17
CA TYR A 190 6.51 1.28 15.21
C TYR A 190 5.63 0.05 14.99
N ALA A 191 5.85 -0.99 15.78
CA ALA A 191 5.12 -2.25 15.67
C ALA A 191 3.59 -2.06 15.64
N GLY A 192 2.91 -2.76 14.72
CA GLY A 192 1.45 -2.71 14.57
C GLY A 192 0.91 -1.46 13.86
N ARG A 193 1.79 -0.60 13.30
CA ARG A 193 1.38 0.63 12.59
C ARG A 193 1.14 0.43 11.10
N PHE A 194 1.49 -0.73 10.50
CA PHE A 194 1.54 -0.96 9.04
C PHE A 194 0.61 -2.12 8.62
N PRO A 195 -0.73 -1.93 8.68
CA PRO A 195 -1.66 -2.99 8.29
C PRO A 195 -1.65 -3.28 6.78
N LEU A 196 -1.18 -2.36 5.97
CA LEU A 196 -1.12 -2.44 4.52
C LEU A 196 0.33 -2.31 4.04
N LEU A 197 0.72 -3.11 3.06
CA LEU A 197 2.02 -3.02 2.41
C LEU A 197 1.85 -2.97 0.89
N HIS A 198 2.47 -2.00 0.24
CA HIS A 198 2.71 -2.05 -1.21
C HIS A 198 3.98 -2.84 -1.50
N ILE A 199 3.82 -3.85 -2.32
CA ILE A 199 4.87 -4.80 -2.71
C ILE A 199 5.31 -4.44 -4.13
N LYS A 200 6.32 -3.60 -4.19
CA LYS A 200 6.88 -3.01 -5.42
C LYS A 200 8.39 -3.18 -5.40
N ASP A 201 8.99 -3.71 -6.47
CA ASP A 201 10.42 -4.07 -6.45
C ASP A 201 11.31 -3.05 -7.18
N LEU A 202 12.52 -2.88 -6.65
CA LEU A 202 13.51 -1.93 -7.15
C LEU A 202 14.54 -2.64 -8.02
N LYS A 203 14.73 -2.15 -9.24
CA LYS A 203 15.71 -2.68 -10.19
C LYS A 203 17.14 -2.62 -9.60
N LYS A 204 17.91 -3.70 -9.73
CA LYS A 204 19.27 -3.79 -9.21
C LYS A 204 20.16 -2.66 -9.71
N GLY A 205 20.94 -2.07 -8.81
CA GLY A 205 21.90 -1.01 -9.12
C GLY A 205 21.28 0.35 -9.34
N PHE A 206 19.95 0.50 -9.20
CA PHE A 206 19.31 1.79 -9.25
C PHE A 206 19.62 2.58 -7.96
N LYS A 207 20.05 3.83 -8.13
CA LYS A 207 20.29 4.74 -6.98
C LYS A 207 19.02 5.47 -6.65
N GLY A 208 18.60 5.36 -5.40
CA GLY A 208 17.44 6.09 -4.90
C GLY A 208 17.74 7.54 -4.54
N SER A 209 16.69 8.29 -4.26
CA SER A 209 16.72 9.71 -3.92
C SER A 209 15.52 10.08 -3.05
N THR A 210 15.64 11.14 -2.28
CA THR A 210 14.49 11.80 -1.60
C THR A 210 14.02 13.06 -2.34
N THR A 211 14.63 13.38 -3.48
CA THR A 211 14.34 14.59 -4.27
C THR A 211 13.92 14.30 -5.70
N ASP A 212 14.51 13.28 -6.32
CA ASP A 212 14.33 13.00 -7.75
C ASP A 212 13.19 12.00 -7.94
N ASP A 213 12.18 12.40 -8.70
CA ASP A 213 11.03 11.56 -9.01
C ASP A 213 11.33 10.67 -10.23
N PRO A 214 11.36 9.35 -10.06
CA PRO A 214 11.64 8.43 -11.15
C PRO A 214 10.38 8.03 -11.94
N SER A 215 9.19 8.53 -11.55
CA SER A 215 7.90 8.08 -12.11
C SER A 215 7.69 8.53 -13.55
N ASP A 216 8.09 9.76 -13.88
CA ASP A 216 7.66 10.40 -15.13
C ASP A 216 8.67 10.27 -16.26
N ASN A 217 9.95 10.49 -16.01
CA ASN A 217 10.99 10.53 -17.05
C ASN A 217 12.29 9.89 -16.57
N GLY A 218 13.02 9.31 -17.51
CA GLY A 218 14.31 8.68 -17.23
C GLY A 218 14.26 7.16 -17.16
N PRO A 219 15.36 6.52 -16.70
CA PRO A 219 15.43 5.07 -16.58
C PRO A 219 14.36 4.55 -15.62
N ASN A 220 13.69 3.46 -16.03
CA ASN A 220 12.65 2.83 -15.21
C ASN A 220 13.28 2.10 -14.00
N PRO A 221 13.01 2.50 -12.74
CA PRO A 221 13.52 1.81 -11.56
C PRO A 221 12.64 0.65 -11.13
N PHE A 222 11.39 0.60 -11.60
CA PHE A 222 10.40 -0.39 -11.21
C PHE A 222 10.64 -1.72 -11.92
N TYR A 223 10.47 -2.81 -11.18
CA TYR A 223 10.65 -4.16 -11.72
C TYR A 223 9.60 -5.10 -11.14
N PRO A 224 9.25 -6.19 -11.87
CA PRO A 224 8.35 -7.20 -11.30
C PRO A 224 8.91 -7.75 -9.99
N VAL A 225 8.04 -7.98 -9.02
CA VAL A 225 8.43 -8.48 -7.69
C VAL A 225 9.20 -9.79 -7.79
N GLY A 226 10.32 -9.86 -7.09
CA GLY A 226 11.26 -10.98 -7.11
C GLY A 226 12.29 -10.92 -8.23
N LYS A 227 12.24 -9.92 -9.10
CA LYS A 227 13.24 -9.69 -10.16
C LYS A 227 14.20 -8.54 -9.81
N GLY A 228 13.86 -7.76 -8.80
CA GLY A 228 14.62 -6.61 -8.33
C GLY A 228 15.68 -6.94 -7.27
N SER A 229 15.87 -6.01 -6.35
CA SER A 229 16.91 -6.06 -5.32
C SER A 229 16.38 -6.12 -3.89
N ILE A 230 15.07 -5.99 -3.69
CA ILE A 230 14.47 -6.00 -2.36
C ILE A 230 14.47 -7.42 -1.79
N ASP A 231 14.93 -7.55 -0.54
CA ASP A 231 14.92 -8.83 0.19
C ASP A 231 13.54 -9.11 0.76
N TRP A 232 12.70 -9.76 -0.03
CA TRP A 232 11.32 -10.09 0.34
C TRP A 232 11.22 -11.06 1.51
N GLN A 233 12.19 -11.98 1.69
CA GLN A 233 12.21 -12.86 2.86
C GLN A 233 12.40 -12.03 4.14
N LYS A 234 13.33 -11.07 4.14
CA LYS A 234 13.54 -10.15 5.26
C LYS A 234 12.27 -9.31 5.54
N ILE A 235 11.62 -8.77 4.51
CA ILE A 235 10.38 -7.99 4.67
C ILE A 235 9.28 -8.84 5.31
N PHE A 236 9.00 -10.03 4.76
CA PHE A 236 7.92 -10.88 5.27
C PHE A 236 8.21 -11.49 6.65
N ALA A 237 9.49 -11.72 7.00
CA ALA A 237 9.85 -12.11 8.36
C ALA A 237 9.40 -11.11 9.43
N HIS A 238 9.24 -9.83 9.06
CA HIS A 238 8.82 -8.76 9.96
C HIS A 238 7.36 -8.31 9.75
N ALA A 239 6.65 -8.90 8.78
CA ALA A 239 5.27 -8.51 8.44
C ALA A 239 4.31 -8.62 9.64
N SER A 240 4.44 -9.68 10.47
CA SER A 240 3.65 -9.84 11.68
C SER A 240 3.90 -8.72 12.69
N LYS A 241 5.17 -8.34 12.88
CA LYS A 241 5.55 -7.22 13.76
C LYS A 241 5.05 -5.87 13.23
N ALA A 242 5.14 -5.67 11.92
CA ALA A 242 4.56 -4.52 11.23
C ALA A 242 3.05 -4.39 11.48
N GLY A 243 2.36 -5.51 11.70
CA GLY A 243 0.90 -5.60 11.84
C GLY A 243 0.20 -5.78 10.50
N ALA A 244 0.93 -6.25 9.46
CA ALA A 244 0.41 -6.41 8.10
C ALA A 244 -0.80 -7.35 8.06
N LYS A 245 -1.83 -6.92 7.34
CA LYS A 245 -3.09 -7.63 7.12
C LYS A 245 -3.33 -7.88 5.63
N HIS A 246 -2.94 -6.93 4.78
CA HIS A 246 -3.07 -7.01 3.34
C HIS A 246 -1.76 -6.58 2.68
N ILE A 247 -1.48 -7.17 1.54
CA ILE A 247 -0.38 -6.78 0.66
C ILE A 247 -0.94 -6.53 -0.74
N PHE A 248 -0.49 -5.46 -1.38
CA PHE A 248 -0.87 -5.12 -2.75
C PHE A 248 0.39 -5.02 -3.60
N VAL A 249 0.45 -5.85 -4.64
CA VAL A 249 1.49 -5.71 -5.67
C VAL A 249 1.21 -4.45 -6.47
N GLU A 250 2.25 -3.68 -6.75
CA GLU A 250 2.16 -2.52 -7.62
C GLU A 250 3.41 -2.37 -8.47
N GLN A 251 3.25 -1.77 -9.65
CA GLN A 251 4.34 -1.34 -10.50
C GLN A 251 3.90 -0.13 -11.34
N ASP A 252 4.46 1.05 -11.09
CA ASP A 252 4.02 2.31 -11.73
C ASP A 252 4.32 2.33 -13.23
N ARG A 253 5.46 1.75 -13.64
CA ARG A 253 5.90 1.62 -15.04
C ARG A 253 6.40 0.21 -15.30
N CYS A 254 5.84 -0.44 -16.31
CA CYS A 254 6.21 -1.80 -16.71
C CYS A 254 7.07 -1.77 -18.00
N ASP A 255 8.20 -2.50 -18.00
CA ASP A 255 9.01 -2.73 -19.22
C ASP A 255 8.40 -3.82 -20.09
N VAL A 256 7.49 -4.63 -19.55
CA VAL A 256 6.70 -5.67 -20.25
C VAL A 256 5.21 -5.32 -20.13
N PRO A 257 4.32 -5.98 -20.89
CA PRO A 257 2.88 -5.76 -20.70
C PRO A 257 2.44 -5.87 -19.23
N PRO A 258 1.61 -4.96 -18.70
CA PRO A 258 1.24 -4.96 -17.28
C PRO A 258 0.69 -6.30 -16.76
N LEU A 259 -0.12 -7.01 -17.57
CA LEU A 259 -0.66 -8.32 -17.20
C LEU A 259 0.43 -9.41 -17.09
N GLU A 260 1.48 -9.31 -17.88
CA GLU A 260 2.65 -10.19 -17.76
C GLU A 260 3.43 -9.85 -16.48
N SER A 261 3.66 -8.56 -16.22
CA SER A 261 4.36 -8.10 -15.02
C SER A 261 3.68 -8.57 -13.73
N ILE A 262 2.36 -8.36 -13.62
CA ILE A 262 1.62 -8.80 -12.43
C ILE A 262 1.62 -10.32 -12.27
N LYS A 263 1.63 -11.07 -13.38
CA LYS A 263 1.74 -12.54 -13.36
C LYS A 263 3.09 -12.99 -12.83
N ILE A 264 4.19 -12.36 -13.26
CA ILE A 264 5.56 -12.64 -12.77
C ILE A 264 5.62 -12.38 -11.27
N SER A 265 5.11 -11.24 -10.81
CA SER A 265 5.08 -10.85 -9.41
C SER A 265 4.25 -11.82 -8.54
N PHE A 266 3.08 -12.19 -9.02
CA PHE A 266 2.22 -13.16 -8.33
C PHE A 266 2.88 -14.54 -8.22
N ASP A 267 3.46 -15.04 -9.33
CA ASP A 267 4.11 -16.35 -9.35
C ASP A 267 5.31 -16.42 -8.42
N TYR A 268 6.06 -15.35 -8.27
CA TYR A 268 7.12 -15.26 -7.29
C TYR A 268 6.58 -15.33 -5.85
N LEU A 269 5.62 -14.47 -5.51
CA LEU A 269 5.10 -14.33 -4.14
C LEU A 269 4.41 -15.61 -3.65
N LYS A 270 3.59 -16.25 -4.48
CA LYS A 270 2.89 -17.49 -4.09
C LYS A 270 3.84 -18.66 -3.81
N ASN A 271 5.06 -18.60 -4.34
CA ASN A 271 6.08 -19.65 -4.16
C ASN A 271 7.17 -19.28 -3.15
N LEU A 272 7.18 -18.02 -2.66
CA LEU A 272 8.18 -17.57 -1.71
C LEU A 272 8.00 -18.30 -0.36
N ARG A 273 9.09 -18.87 0.13
CA ARG A 273 9.13 -19.60 1.41
C ARG A 273 10.03 -18.86 2.38
N MET A 274 9.71 -18.99 3.66
CA MET A 274 10.61 -18.56 4.73
C MET A 274 11.80 -19.52 4.82
N ALA A 275 13.00 -18.94 5.00
CA ALA A 275 14.25 -19.70 5.17
C ALA A 275 14.28 -20.47 6.50
#